data_386e038016cb93b0ab57f353759c126f
#
_entry.id   386e038016cb93b0ab57f353759c126f
#
_cell.length_a   1.000
_cell.length_b   1.000
_cell.length_c   1.000
_cell.angle_alpha   90.00
_cell.angle_beta   90.00
_cell.angle_gamma   90.00
#
_symmetry.space_group_name_H-M   'P 1'
#
loop_
_entity.id
_entity.type
_entity.pdbx_description
1 polymer ?
#
loop_
_entity_poly.entity_id
_entity_poly.type
_entity_poly.pdbx_seq_one_letter_code
_entity_poly.pdbx_strand_id
1 'polypeptide(L)'
;MRYLARTLFALLLVCQPGWALSSEMTRSDKALWLNVGAGALALGWGTWSWDWGAAGPRFQDEGWFGRTTGEGGADKLGHAWSGYALSHLFAYSYERFGYGRSDAARYGAYSSLGVMTAIEIGDAFSDEYGFSYQDMLFNAAGAALGYVLWEYPEINRKIDFRAEYDPFPRGKRQLDVTTDYQRLKYLIAVKADGFEEVTNPLLRYLELHVGYYARNYESYSGPGSSDRRERNVFIGVGLNVTKLLSPYVDTGGVFNYVQVPYTSINLDRNLDRR
;
A
#
# COMPACT_ATOMS: atom_id res chain seq x y z
N MET A 1 15.56 -10.99 -11.48
CA MET A 1 14.65 -12.15 -11.32
C MET A 1 14.66 -12.76 -9.90
N ARG A 2 15.78 -12.82 -9.16
CA ARG A 2 15.80 -13.41 -7.81
C ARG A 2 15.02 -12.61 -6.76
N TYR A 3 14.96 -11.29 -6.83
CA TYR A 3 14.33 -10.41 -5.83
C TYR A 3 12.81 -10.29 -6.03
N LEU A 4 12.32 -10.20 -7.25
CA LEU A 4 10.87 -10.18 -7.54
C LEU A 4 10.17 -11.45 -7.05
N ALA A 5 10.84 -12.61 -7.23
CA ALA A 5 10.37 -13.88 -6.69
C ALA A 5 10.38 -13.91 -5.15
N ARG A 6 11.29 -13.15 -4.51
CA ARG A 6 11.43 -13.10 -3.05
C ARG A 6 10.39 -12.19 -2.40
N THR A 7 10.11 -11.02 -3.01
CA THR A 7 9.06 -10.09 -2.54
C THR A 7 7.66 -10.72 -2.70
N LEU A 8 7.39 -11.35 -3.85
CA LEU A 8 6.18 -12.15 -4.06
C LEU A 8 6.09 -13.35 -3.11
N PHE A 9 7.22 -13.99 -2.78
CA PHE A 9 7.27 -15.12 -1.85
C PHE A 9 7.02 -14.68 -0.40
N ALA A 10 7.52 -13.51 0.03
CA ALA A 10 7.24 -12.94 1.34
C ALA A 10 5.74 -12.54 1.47
N LEU A 11 5.17 -11.89 0.44
CA LEU A 11 3.74 -11.60 0.37
C LEU A 11 2.88 -12.87 0.35
N LEU A 12 3.29 -13.92 -0.37
CA LEU A 12 2.61 -15.22 -0.39
C LEU A 12 2.69 -15.95 0.95
N LEU A 13 3.79 -15.83 1.69
CA LEU A 13 3.90 -16.41 3.03
C LEU A 13 2.96 -15.71 4.04
N VAL A 14 2.76 -14.40 3.92
CA VAL A 14 1.77 -13.65 4.72
C VAL A 14 0.34 -14.02 4.34
N CYS A 15 0.08 -14.36 3.07
CA CYS A 15 -1.25 -14.78 2.59
C CYS A 15 -1.65 -16.20 2.99
N GLN A 16 -0.77 -16.99 3.63
CA GLN A 16 -1.03 -18.38 4.03
C GLN A 16 -0.96 -18.67 5.54
N PRO A 17 -1.40 -17.80 6.45
CA PRO A 17 -1.29 -18.10 7.88
C PRO A 17 -2.24 -19.21 8.35
N GLY A 18 -3.26 -19.55 7.54
CA GLY A 18 -4.30 -20.50 7.97
C GLY A 18 -3.89 -21.97 8.02
N TRP A 19 -2.80 -22.39 7.40
CA TRP A 19 -2.38 -23.79 7.32
C TRP A 19 -1.41 -24.19 8.43
N ALA A 20 -0.61 -23.24 8.92
CA ALA A 20 0.42 -23.51 9.92
C ALA A 20 -0.11 -23.47 11.35
N LEU A 21 -1.29 -22.89 11.57
CA LEU A 21 -1.89 -22.77 12.90
C LEU A 21 -2.77 -23.98 13.18
N SER A 22 -2.37 -24.80 14.16
CA SER A 22 -3.06 -26.01 14.58
C SER A 22 -4.54 -25.75 14.87
N SER A 23 -5.39 -26.75 14.56
CA SER A 23 -6.81 -26.73 14.89
C SER A 23 -7.09 -26.68 16.40
N GLU A 24 -6.10 -27.03 17.22
CA GLU A 24 -6.18 -26.99 18.68
C GLU A 24 -5.89 -25.60 19.28
N MET A 25 -5.33 -24.67 18.49
CA MET A 25 -5.02 -23.32 18.97
C MET A 25 -6.29 -22.50 19.14
N THR A 26 -6.37 -21.75 20.25
CA THR A 26 -7.44 -20.77 20.44
C THR A 26 -7.35 -19.63 19.44
N ARG A 27 -8.45 -18.89 19.22
CA ARG A 27 -8.44 -17.71 18.36
C ARG A 27 -7.41 -16.65 18.81
N SER A 28 -7.21 -16.53 20.12
CA SER A 28 -6.25 -15.59 20.71
C SER A 28 -4.80 -16.02 20.42
N ASP A 29 -4.50 -17.33 20.48
CA ASP A 29 -3.18 -17.85 20.14
C ASP A 29 -2.87 -17.61 18.67
N LYS A 30 -3.85 -17.85 17.79
CA LYS A 30 -3.71 -17.58 16.35
C LYS A 30 -3.45 -16.09 16.08
N ALA A 31 -4.18 -15.20 16.77
CA ALA A 31 -3.98 -13.77 16.69
C ALA A 31 -2.58 -13.36 17.15
N LEU A 32 -2.12 -13.90 18.28
CA LEU A 32 -0.78 -13.66 18.82
C LEU A 32 0.30 -14.06 17.79
N TRP A 33 0.25 -15.30 17.30
CA TRP A 33 1.23 -15.81 16.35
C TRP A 33 1.21 -15.10 15.01
N LEU A 34 0.05 -14.63 14.55
CA LEU A 34 -0.05 -13.78 13.35
C LEU A 34 0.74 -12.48 13.55
N ASN A 35 0.57 -11.80 14.68
CA ASN A 35 1.27 -10.54 14.95
C ASN A 35 2.77 -10.77 15.18
N VAL A 36 3.15 -11.81 15.93
CA VAL A 36 4.56 -12.18 16.13
C VAL A 36 5.22 -12.50 14.79
N GLY A 37 4.55 -13.27 13.93
CA GLY A 37 5.05 -13.61 12.60
C GLY A 37 5.21 -12.38 11.71
N ALA A 38 4.23 -11.48 11.68
CA ALA A 38 4.29 -10.24 10.92
C ALA A 38 5.44 -9.34 11.42
N GLY A 39 5.59 -9.19 12.73
CA GLY A 39 6.70 -8.44 13.33
C GLY A 39 8.06 -9.05 13.00
N ALA A 40 8.19 -10.38 13.10
CA ALA A 40 9.43 -11.08 12.74
C ALA A 40 9.77 -10.93 11.25
N LEU A 41 8.77 -10.96 10.36
CA LEU A 41 8.98 -10.71 8.93
C LEU A 41 9.42 -9.27 8.67
N ALA A 42 8.81 -8.29 9.31
CA ALA A 42 9.22 -6.89 9.21
C ALA A 42 10.66 -6.68 9.69
N LEU A 43 11.02 -7.23 10.87
CA LEU A 43 12.38 -7.17 11.41
C LEU A 43 13.38 -7.86 10.48
N GLY A 44 13.08 -9.08 10.02
CA GLY A 44 13.96 -9.81 9.11
C GLY A 44 14.17 -9.11 7.78
N TRP A 45 13.12 -8.51 7.22
CA TRP A 45 13.21 -7.75 5.98
C TRP A 45 13.98 -6.45 6.18
N GLY A 46 13.69 -5.69 7.24
CA GLY A 46 14.32 -4.42 7.52
C GLY A 46 15.82 -4.54 7.80
N THR A 47 16.24 -5.56 8.57
CA THR A 47 17.67 -5.85 8.80
C THR A 47 18.39 -6.28 7.54
N TRP A 48 17.69 -6.89 6.59
CA TRP A 48 18.29 -7.36 5.34
C TRP A 48 18.27 -6.34 4.21
N SER A 49 17.21 -5.52 4.10
CA SER A 49 16.97 -4.66 2.95
C SER A 49 17.13 -3.18 3.25
N TRP A 50 17.01 -2.77 4.53
CA TRP A 50 16.99 -1.37 4.95
C TRP A 50 18.06 -1.02 5.99
N ASP A 51 19.07 -1.87 6.13
CA ASP A 51 20.24 -1.69 7.01
C ASP A 51 19.91 -1.34 8.46
N TRP A 52 18.80 -1.91 8.99
CA TRP A 52 18.43 -1.71 10.39
C TRP A 52 19.50 -2.23 11.35
N GLY A 53 19.91 -1.38 12.30
CA GLY A 53 20.98 -1.65 13.25
C GLY A 53 22.34 -1.12 12.79
N ALA A 54 22.44 -0.51 11.61
CA ALA A 54 23.69 0.09 11.13
C ALA A 54 24.02 1.40 11.83
N ALA A 55 23.02 2.16 12.32
CA ALA A 55 23.19 3.45 12.98
C ALA A 55 22.55 3.53 14.36
N GLY A 56 22.87 4.57 15.12
CA GLY A 56 22.12 4.96 16.32
C GLY A 56 20.78 5.60 15.96
N PRO A 57 19.81 5.65 16.91
CA PRO A 57 18.48 6.15 16.64
C PRO A 57 18.50 7.62 16.23
N ARG A 58 17.79 7.94 15.14
CA ARG A 58 17.65 9.29 14.62
C ARG A 58 16.24 9.58 14.13
N PHE A 59 15.85 10.84 14.23
CA PHE A 59 14.62 11.35 13.61
C PHE A 59 14.98 12.01 12.29
N GLN A 60 14.08 11.86 11.31
CA GLN A 60 14.22 12.47 10.00
C GLN A 60 12.95 13.26 9.66
N ASP A 61 13.11 14.53 9.33
CA ASP A 61 12.03 15.32 8.75
C ASP A 61 12.09 15.15 7.22
N GLU A 62 11.26 14.27 6.71
CA GLU A 62 11.20 13.99 5.27
C GLU A 62 10.33 15.00 4.50
N GLY A 63 9.62 15.86 5.25
CA GLY A 63 8.66 16.80 4.69
C GLY A 63 7.37 16.10 4.21
N TRP A 64 6.55 16.87 3.50
CA TRP A 64 5.24 16.42 3.02
C TRP A 64 5.27 16.17 1.52
N PHE A 65 4.38 16.83 0.76
CA PHE A 65 4.30 16.72 -0.70
C PHE A 65 5.11 17.81 -1.43
N GLY A 66 6.23 18.22 -0.85
CA GLY A 66 7.11 19.25 -1.42
C GLY A 66 7.94 18.73 -2.59
N ARG A 67 8.22 19.58 -3.60
CA ARG A 67 9.14 19.22 -4.69
C ARG A 67 10.56 18.93 -4.20
N THR A 68 10.96 19.51 -3.08
CA THR A 68 12.30 19.38 -2.51
C THR A 68 12.45 18.24 -1.51
N THR A 69 11.39 17.49 -1.23
CA THR A 69 11.42 16.27 -0.39
C THR A 69 12.07 15.10 -1.14
N GLY A 70 12.41 14.03 -0.42
CA GLY A 70 13.09 12.86 -1.00
C GLY A 70 12.33 12.26 -2.18
N GLU A 71 11.03 11.99 -1.99
CA GLU A 71 10.18 11.27 -2.96
C GLU A 71 8.97 12.09 -3.44
N GLY A 72 8.96 13.42 -3.19
CA GLY A 72 7.85 14.27 -3.58
C GLY A 72 6.53 13.96 -2.87
N GLY A 73 6.55 13.21 -1.78
CA GLY A 73 5.39 12.76 -1.03
C GLY A 73 4.75 11.46 -1.54
N ALA A 74 5.34 10.81 -2.55
CA ALA A 74 4.85 9.50 -3.01
C ALA A 74 5.04 8.41 -1.96
N ASP A 75 6.11 8.49 -1.17
CA ASP A 75 6.40 7.66 -0.01
C ASP A 75 5.27 7.71 1.03
N LYS A 76 4.74 8.90 1.34
CA LYS A 76 3.62 9.08 2.27
C LYS A 76 2.39 8.31 1.84
N LEU A 77 2.08 8.34 0.55
CA LEU A 77 0.97 7.53 0.00
C LEU A 77 1.29 6.03 0.00
N GLY A 78 2.57 5.66 -0.13
CA GLY A 78 3.01 4.28 0.06
C GLY A 78 2.77 3.78 1.48
N HIS A 79 3.12 4.57 2.48
CA HIS A 79 2.84 4.30 3.88
C HIS A 79 1.33 4.17 4.16
N ALA A 80 0.52 5.11 3.66
CA ALA A 80 -0.94 5.02 3.78
C ALA A 80 -1.51 3.78 3.09
N TRP A 81 -1.05 3.47 1.88
CA TRP A 81 -1.52 2.29 1.15
C TRP A 81 -1.13 0.98 1.87
N SER A 82 0.10 0.91 2.38
CA SER A 82 0.57 -0.24 3.14
C SER A 82 -0.22 -0.42 4.44
N GLY A 83 -0.45 0.66 5.18
CA GLY A 83 -1.30 0.65 6.37
C GLY A 83 -2.72 0.18 6.09
N TYR A 84 -3.32 0.64 4.99
CA TYR A 84 -4.64 0.22 4.53
C TYR A 84 -4.67 -1.26 4.13
N ALA A 85 -3.76 -1.70 3.28
CA ALA A 85 -3.73 -3.08 2.78
C ALA A 85 -3.45 -4.09 3.90
N LEU A 86 -2.50 -3.79 4.80
CA LEU A 86 -2.21 -4.61 5.97
C LEU A 86 -3.40 -4.67 6.93
N SER A 87 -4.11 -3.56 7.16
CA SER A 87 -5.32 -3.55 8.00
C SER A 87 -6.36 -4.55 7.50
N HIS A 88 -6.61 -4.58 6.19
CA HIS A 88 -7.53 -5.53 5.57
C HIS A 88 -7.03 -6.98 5.64
N LEU A 89 -5.72 -7.20 5.41
CA LEU A 89 -5.13 -8.54 5.51
C LEU A 89 -5.26 -9.11 6.92
N PHE A 90 -4.99 -8.30 7.93
CA PHE A 90 -5.16 -8.68 9.33
C PHE A 90 -6.63 -8.91 9.67
N ALA A 91 -7.53 -8.00 9.26
CA ALA A 91 -8.97 -8.13 9.50
C ALA A 91 -9.53 -9.41 8.86
N TYR A 92 -9.16 -9.72 7.62
CA TYR A 92 -9.50 -10.98 6.97
C TYR A 92 -9.02 -12.19 7.78
N SER A 93 -7.78 -12.14 8.28
CA SER A 93 -7.21 -13.23 9.08
C SER A 93 -7.97 -13.41 10.40
N TYR A 94 -8.32 -12.31 11.07
CA TYR A 94 -9.09 -12.36 12.31
C TYR A 94 -10.50 -12.93 12.10
N GLU A 95 -11.20 -12.56 11.02
CA GLU A 95 -12.49 -13.19 10.69
C GLU A 95 -12.34 -14.71 10.49
N ARG A 96 -11.26 -15.14 9.81
CA ARG A 96 -10.93 -16.57 9.62
C ARG A 96 -10.60 -17.29 10.95
N PHE A 97 -10.16 -16.57 11.97
CA PHE A 97 -9.95 -17.10 13.31
C PHE A 97 -11.21 -17.11 14.17
N GLY A 98 -12.34 -16.60 13.66
CA GLY A 98 -13.62 -16.58 14.35
C GLY A 98 -13.91 -15.31 15.16
N TYR A 99 -13.22 -14.22 14.88
CA TYR A 99 -13.63 -12.90 15.40
C TYR A 99 -14.81 -12.37 14.59
N GLY A 100 -15.67 -11.59 15.26
CA GLY A 100 -16.73 -10.86 14.57
C GLY A 100 -16.16 -9.72 13.71
N ARG A 101 -16.94 -9.27 12.70
CA ARG A 101 -16.48 -8.27 11.73
C ARG A 101 -15.92 -7.00 12.37
N SER A 102 -16.64 -6.41 13.32
CA SER A 102 -16.22 -5.18 14.00
C SER A 102 -14.95 -5.36 14.84
N ASP A 103 -14.79 -6.52 15.49
CA ASP A 103 -13.56 -6.85 16.21
C ASP A 103 -12.41 -7.08 15.22
N ALA A 104 -12.67 -7.80 14.14
CA ALA A 104 -11.68 -8.04 13.10
C ALA A 104 -11.20 -6.73 12.45
N ALA A 105 -12.11 -5.80 12.16
CA ALA A 105 -11.77 -4.47 11.63
C ALA A 105 -10.86 -3.70 12.60
N ARG A 106 -11.23 -3.63 13.90
CA ARG A 106 -10.44 -2.92 14.92
C ARG A 106 -9.08 -3.54 15.13
N TYR A 107 -9.01 -4.86 15.34
CA TYR A 107 -7.74 -5.56 15.56
C TYR A 107 -6.88 -5.54 14.30
N GLY A 108 -7.49 -5.60 13.12
CA GLY A 108 -6.80 -5.44 11.85
C GLY A 108 -6.07 -4.10 11.74
N ALA A 109 -6.77 -3.01 12.07
CA ALA A 109 -6.17 -1.68 12.06
C ALA A 109 -5.07 -1.52 13.12
N TYR A 110 -5.28 -2.03 14.34
CA TYR A 110 -4.24 -1.98 15.39
C TYR A 110 -3.02 -2.80 15.04
N SER A 111 -3.18 -4.00 14.48
CA SER A 111 -2.07 -4.85 14.07
C SER A 111 -1.29 -4.21 12.92
N SER A 112 -1.99 -3.65 11.93
CA SER A 112 -1.37 -2.90 10.84
C SER A 112 -0.56 -1.72 11.37
N LEU A 113 -1.17 -0.88 12.22
CA LEU A 113 -0.48 0.26 12.80
C LEU A 113 0.72 -0.19 13.65
N GLY A 114 0.61 -1.30 14.39
CA GLY A 114 1.71 -1.87 15.17
C GLY A 114 2.89 -2.29 14.29
N VAL A 115 2.62 -2.99 13.18
CA VAL A 115 3.67 -3.39 12.23
C VAL A 115 4.31 -2.16 11.56
N MET A 116 3.50 -1.21 11.08
CA MET A 116 4.00 0.01 10.45
C MET A 116 4.80 0.88 11.44
N THR A 117 4.38 0.92 12.71
CA THR A 117 5.16 1.60 13.76
C THR A 117 6.50 0.89 14.02
N ALA A 118 6.52 -0.45 13.99
CA ALA A 118 7.75 -1.21 14.15
C ALA A 118 8.72 -0.95 12.98
N ILE A 119 8.21 -0.73 11.77
CA ILE A 119 9.01 -0.33 10.60
C ILE A 119 9.64 1.03 10.86
N GLU A 120 8.88 2.05 11.26
CA GLU A 120 9.41 3.38 11.57
C GLU A 120 10.46 3.38 12.70
N ILE A 121 10.23 2.55 13.73
CA ILE A 121 11.23 2.36 14.79
C ILE A 121 12.50 1.71 14.24
N GLY A 122 12.37 0.74 13.34
CA GLY A 122 13.51 0.11 12.67
C GLY A 122 14.29 1.10 11.82
N ASP A 123 13.60 1.94 11.06
CA ASP A 123 14.18 2.98 10.20
C ASP A 123 14.95 4.01 11.02
N ALA A 124 14.54 4.28 12.27
CA ALA A 124 15.33 5.10 13.19
C ALA A 124 16.78 4.60 13.36
N PHE A 125 17.03 3.29 13.22
CA PHE A 125 18.33 2.66 13.36
C PHE A 125 19.03 2.35 12.02
N SER A 126 18.57 2.91 10.94
CA SER A 126 19.18 2.78 9.61
C SER A 126 20.12 3.95 9.29
N ASP A 127 21.18 3.68 8.52
CA ASP A 127 22.05 4.75 7.99
C ASP A 127 21.37 5.57 6.89
N GLU A 128 20.45 4.98 6.15
CA GLU A 128 19.78 5.57 4.99
C GLU A 128 18.49 6.28 5.40
N TYR A 129 17.72 5.68 6.32
CA TYR A 129 16.41 6.16 6.77
C TYR A 129 16.50 6.83 8.14
N GLY A 130 15.38 7.17 8.73
CA GLY A 130 15.22 7.71 10.07
C GLY A 130 13.75 7.62 10.48
N PHE A 131 13.43 7.77 11.77
CA PHE A 131 12.05 7.83 12.22
C PHE A 131 11.37 9.08 11.66
N SER A 132 10.31 8.91 10.89
CA SER A 132 9.53 9.98 10.28
C SER A 132 8.15 10.09 10.94
N TYR A 133 7.85 11.24 11.57
CA TYR A 133 6.51 11.47 12.13
C TYR A 133 5.46 11.66 11.02
N GLN A 134 5.89 12.11 9.84
CA GLN A 134 5.01 12.23 8.68
C GLN A 134 4.53 10.85 8.23
N ASP A 135 5.46 9.88 8.16
CA ASP A 135 5.12 8.51 7.77
C ASP A 135 4.23 7.83 8.81
N MET A 136 4.50 8.07 10.10
CA MET A 136 3.61 7.62 11.16
C MET A 136 2.18 8.15 11.00
N LEU A 137 2.01 9.41 10.58
CA LEU A 137 0.68 9.96 10.35
C LEU A 137 -0.02 9.27 9.17
N PHE A 138 0.71 9.01 8.07
CA PHE A 138 0.16 8.31 6.91
C PHE A 138 -0.08 6.82 7.18
N ASN A 139 0.75 6.18 7.98
CA ASN A 139 0.51 4.82 8.50
C ASN A 139 -0.80 4.76 9.29
N ALA A 140 -1.03 5.70 10.19
CA ALA A 140 -2.26 5.79 10.97
C ALA A 140 -3.48 6.10 10.09
N ALA A 141 -3.34 7.01 9.11
CA ALA A 141 -4.41 7.33 8.16
C ALA A 141 -4.79 6.12 7.30
N GLY A 142 -3.81 5.36 6.83
CA GLY A 142 -4.02 4.13 6.06
C GLY A 142 -4.72 3.05 6.89
N ALA A 143 -4.25 2.79 8.11
CA ALA A 143 -4.88 1.83 9.01
C ALA A 143 -6.33 2.24 9.36
N ALA A 144 -6.59 3.54 9.58
CA ALA A 144 -7.93 4.06 9.82
C ALA A 144 -8.84 3.91 8.59
N LEU A 145 -8.33 4.17 7.38
CA LEU A 145 -9.06 3.92 6.13
C LEU A 145 -9.43 2.44 6.01
N GLY A 146 -8.49 1.54 6.29
CA GLY A 146 -8.72 0.10 6.28
C GLY A 146 -9.80 -0.31 7.28
N TYR A 147 -9.76 0.23 8.50
CA TYR A 147 -10.82 0.02 9.48
C TYR A 147 -12.19 0.45 8.94
N VAL A 148 -12.29 1.67 8.40
CA VAL A 148 -13.55 2.22 7.90
C VAL A 148 -14.10 1.38 6.74
N LEU A 149 -13.26 1.03 5.77
CA LEU A 149 -13.71 0.26 4.61
C LEU A 149 -14.07 -1.18 5.00
N TRP A 150 -13.41 -1.78 5.99
CA TRP A 150 -13.78 -3.11 6.48
C TRP A 150 -15.07 -3.09 7.28
N GLU A 151 -15.23 -2.14 8.20
CA GLU A 151 -16.40 -2.01 9.06
C GLU A 151 -17.68 -1.68 8.27
N TYR A 152 -17.55 -0.83 7.23
CA TYR A 152 -18.67 -0.33 6.43
C TYR A 152 -18.65 -0.85 4.98
N PRO A 153 -19.21 -2.06 4.71
CA PRO A 153 -19.24 -2.65 3.35
C PRO A 153 -19.87 -1.74 2.30
N GLU A 154 -20.83 -0.90 2.72
CA GLU A 154 -21.51 0.08 1.86
C GLU A 154 -20.56 1.11 1.27
N ILE A 155 -19.49 1.44 1.99
CA ILE A 155 -18.44 2.34 1.52
C ILE A 155 -17.42 1.53 0.70
N ASN A 156 -17.00 0.37 1.21
CA ASN A 156 -16.01 -0.49 0.56
C ASN A 156 -16.44 -0.94 -0.85
N ARG A 157 -17.73 -1.22 -1.06
CA ARG A 157 -18.22 -1.57 -2.41
C ARG A 157 -18.07 -0.42 -3.42
N LYS A 158 -17.95 0.84 -2.95
CA LYS A 158 -17.88 2.04 -3.80
C LYS A 158 -16.47 2.53 -4.04
N ILE A 159 -15.55 2.32 -3.09
CA ILE A 159 -14.23 2.97 -3.08
C ILE A 159 -13.15 1.94 -2.77
N ASP A 160 -12.06 2.00 -3.57
CA ASP A 160 -10.81 1.31 -3.26
C ASP A 160 -9.65 2.32 -3.20
N PHE A 161 -8.62 2.00 -2.41
CA PHE A 161 -7.34 2.70 -2.45
C PHE A 161 -6.31 1.75 -3.06
N ARG A 162 -5.82 2.11 -4.25
CA ARG A 162 -4.98 1.23 -5.06
C ARG A 162 -3.60 1.82 -5.33
N ALA A 163 -2.61 0.91 -5.46
CA ALA A 163 -1.31 1.23 -6.02
C ALA A 163 -1.21 0.63 -7.44
N GLU A 164 -0.74 1.44 -8.41
CA GLU A 164 -0.39 1.01 -9.76
C GLU A 164 1.13 1.00 -9.89
N TYR A 165 1.69 -0.13 -10.25
CA TYR A 165 3.13 -0.26 -10.52
C TYR A 165 3.38 -0.34 -12.02
N ASP A 166 4.23 0.55 -12.56
CA ASP A 166 4.65 0.51 -13.96
C ASP A 166 5.75 -0.56 -14.15
N PRO A 167 5.45 -1.68 -14.82
CA PRO A 167 6.42 -2.76 -15.03
C PRO A 167 7.47 -2.44 -16.10
N PHE A 168 7.26 -1.39 -16.94
CA PHE A 168 8.16 -1.03 -18.01
C PHE A 168 9.09 0.11 -17.59
N PRO A 169 10.38 -0.18 -17.31
CA PRO A 169 11.29 0.78 -16.71
C PRO A 169 11.66 1.91 -17.65
N ARG A 170 11.53 3.14 -17.18
CA ARG A 170 12.25 4.30 -17.67
C ARG A 170 13.35 4.60 -16.64
N GLY A 171 14.58 4.17 -16.87
CA GLY A 171 15.70 4.42 -15.96
C GLY A 171 16.27 3.16 -15.28
N LYS A 172 17.06 3.34 -14.23
CA LYS A 172 17.62 2.23 -13.44
C LYS A 172 16.49 1.49 -12.72
N ARG A 173 16.53 0.18 -12.74
CA ARG A 173 15.55 -0.68 -12.09
C ARG A 173 15.97 -0.88 -10.64
N GLN A 174 15.24 -0.34 -9.70
CA GLN A 174 15.27 -0.82 -8.33
C GLN A 174 14.52 -2.15 -8.28
N LEU A 175 15.00 -3.07 -7.47
CA LEU A 175 14.41 -4.41 -7.37
C LEU A 175 13.41 -4.52 -6.21
N ASP A 176 13.37 -3.49 -5.38
CA ASP A 176 12.41 -3.38 -4.29
C ASP A 176 11.18 -2.60 -4.76
N VAL A 177 10.09 -3.34 -5.02
CA VAL A 177 8.81 -2.75 -5.46
C VAL A 177 8.19 -1.89 -4.36
N THR A 178 8.54 -2.13 -3.09
CA THR A 178 7.93 -1.45 -1.94
C THR A 178 8.46 -0.02 -1.77
N THR A 179 9.69 0.24 -2.21
CA THR A 179 10.36 1.55 -2.13
C THR A 179 10.60 2.19 -3.50
N ASP A 180 10.20 1.53 -4.60
CA ASP A 180 10.32 2.08 -5.97
C ASP A 180 9.19 3.08 -6.27
N TYR A 181 9.14 4.16 -5.48
CA TYR A 181 8.10 5.19 -5.58
C TYR A 181 8.03 5.86 -6.96
N GLN A 182 9.12 5.84 -7.71
CA GLN A 182 9.18 6.40 -9.06
C GLN A 182 8.34 5.64 -10.09
N ARG A 183 7.95 4.42 -9.78
CA ARG A 183 7.10 3.59 -10.64
C ARG A 183 5.71 3.42 -10.10
N LEU A 184 5.50 3.83 -8.85
CA LEU A 184 4.21 3.75 -8.21
C LEU A 184 3.34 4.97 -8.54
N LYS A 185 2.06 4.72 -8.71
CA LYS A 185 0.99 5.71 -8.63
C LYS A 185 0.00 5.24 -7.59
N TYR A 186 -0.51 6.15 -6.82
CA TYR A 186 -1.53 5.88 -5.82
C TYR A 186 -2.83 6.54 -6.22
N LEU A 187 -3.93 5.82 -6.10
CA LEU A 187 -5.24 6.32 -6.54
C LEU A 187 -6.39 5.83 -5.66
N ILE A 188 -7.39 6.69 -5.57
CA ILE A 188 -8.72 6.29 -5.14
C ILE A 188 -9.52 5.95 -6.40
N ALA A 189 -10.06 4.73 -6.43
CA ALA A 189 -10.97 4.27 -7.46
C ALA A 189 -12.40 4.30 -6.93
N VAL A 190 -13.28 5.06 -7.59
CA VAL A 190 -14.72 5.10 -7.28
C VAL A 190 -15.43 4.24 -8.30
N LYS A 191 -15.95 3.10 -7.83
CA LYS A 191 -16.55 2.04 -8.66
C LYS A 191 -18.01 2.34 -8.96
N ALA A 192 -18.37 2.45 -10.24
CA ALA A 192 -19.75 2.73 -10.64
C ALA A 192 -20.72 1.63 -10.22
N ASP A 193 -20.29 0.38 -10.16
CA ASP A 193 -21.13 -0.74 -9.73
C ASP A 193 -21.43 -0.77 -8.22
N GLY A 194 -20.70 0.01 -7.44
CA GLY A 194 -20.96 0.23 -6.02
C GLY A 194 -22.22 1.07 -5.75
N PHE A 195 -22.77 1.75 -6.77
CA PHE A 195 -23.93 2.61 -6.65
C PHE A 195 -25.16 1.94 -7.27
N GLU A 196 -26.25 1.83 -6.51
CA GLU A 196 -27.49 1.18 -6.96
C GLU A 196 -28.18 1.99 -8.06
N GLU A 197 -27.99 3.30 -8.05
CA GLU A 197 -28.54 4.25 -9.03
C GLU A 197 -27.93 4.05 -10.43
N VAL A 198 -26.76 3.44 -10.53
CA VAL A 198 -26.13 3.11 -11.80
C VAL A 198 -26.75 1.81 -12.35
N THR A 199 -27.85 1.96 -13.07
CA THR A 199 -28.61 0.81 -13.63
C THR A 199 -28.08 0.33 -14.98
N ASN A 200 -27.35 1.18 -15.72
CA ASN A 200 -26.79 0.81 -17.02
C ASN A 200 -25.67 -0.25 -16.83
N PRO A 201 -25.83 -1.45 -17.41
CA PRO A 201 -24.90 -2.56 -17.20
C PRO A 201 -23.47 -2.26 -17.73
N LEU A 202 -23.31 -1.43 -18.78
CA LEU A 202 -22.01 -1.08 -19.32
C LEU A 202 -21.28 -0.08 -18.41
N LEU A 203 -21.99 0.90 -17.87
CA LEU A 203 -21.38 1.90 -16.95
C LEU A 203 -20.88 1.25 -15.68
N ARG A 204 -21.47 0.14 -15.25
CA ARG A 204 -21.05 -0.61 -14.06
C ARG A 204 -19.65 -1.26 -14.17
N TYR A 205 -19.06 -1.28 -15.37
CA TYR A 205 -17.67 -1.69 -15.58
C TYR A 205 -16.69 -0.53 -15.52
N LEU A 206 -17.17 0.69 -15.32
CA LEU A 206 -16.32 1.88 -15.26
C LEU A 206 -16.02 2.29 -13.82
N GLU A 207 -14.89 2.95 -13.66
CA GLU A 207 -14.44 3.55 -12.41
C GLU A 207 -13.93 4.96 -12.67
N LEU A 208 -14.15 5.86 -11.71
CA LEU A 208 -13.50 7.16 -11.69
C LEU A 208 -12.23 7.03 -10.83
N HIS A 209 -11.11 7.48 -11.37
CA HIS A 209 -9.82 7.48 -10.69
C HIS A 209 -9.40 8.91 -10.33
N VAL A 210 -8.92 9.11 -9.12
CA VAL A 210 -8.22 10.32 -8.68
C VAL A 210 -6.95 9.89 -7.99
N GLY A 211 -5.80 10.39 -8.43
CA GLY A 211 -4.55 9.89 -7.90
C GLY A 211 -3.38 10.86 -7.99
N TYR A 212 -2.25 10.38 -7.49
CA TYR A 212 -0.99 11.09 -7.37
C TYR A 212 0.18 10.19 -7.69
N TYR A 213 1.23 10.77 -8.28
CA TYR A 213 2.53 10.15 -8.45
C TYR A 213 3.65 11.18 -8.56
N ALA A 214 4.87 10.77 -8.20
CA ALA A 214 6.08 11.56 -8.38
C ALA A 214 7.04 10.86 -9.36
N ARG A 215 7.91 11.61 -10.03
CA ARG A 215 8.84 11.08 -11.02
C ARG A 215 10.18 11.82 -10.97
N ASN A 216 11.24 11.14 -11.38
CA ASN A 216 12.60 11.67 -11.55
C ASN A 216 13.30 12.11 -10.26
N TYR A 217 12.88 11.62 -9.11
CA TYR A 217 13.50 11.93 -7.83
C TYR A 217 14.86 11.23 -7.68
N GLU A 218 14.99 9.95 -8.05
CA GLU A 218 16.27 9.21 -8.04
C GLU A 218 17.36 9.81 -8.95
N SER A 219 16.94 10.51 -9.99
CA SER A 219 17.87 11.13 -10.95
C SER A 219 18.41 12.48 -10.48
N TYR A 220 17.94 13.00 -9.37
CA TYR A 220 18.34 14.27 -8.82
C TYR A 220 19.54 14.10 -7.89
N SER A 221 20.71 14.54 -8.32
CA SER A 221 21.98 14.43 -7.58
C SER A 221 22.39 15.73 -6.84
N GLY A 222 21.45 16.65 -6.63
CA GLY A 222 21.68 17.87 -5.88
C GLY A 222 21.86 19.15 -6.71
N PRO A 223 22.24 20.28 -6.07
CA PRO A 223 22.43 21.55 -6.75
C PRO A 223 23.46 21.46 -7.87
N GLY A 224 23.11 21.96 -9.06
CA GLY A 224 23.93 21.91 -10.27
C GLY A 224 23.55 20.79 -11.25
N SER A 225 22.74 19.81 -10.83
CA SER A 225 22.11 18.84 -11.73
C SER A 225 20.85 19.44 -12.37
N SER A 226 20.45 18.88 -13.55
CA SER A 226 19.18 19.24 -14.16
C SER A 226 18.02 18.73 -13.27
N ASP A 227 17.32 19.64 -12.61
CA ASP A 227 16.18 19.29 -11.76
C ASP A 227 14.95 18.99 -12.63
N ARG A 228 14.70 17.68 -12.84
CA ARG A 228 13.57 17.14 -13.59
C ARG A 228 12.49 16.54 -12.69
N ARG A 229 12.58 16.73 -11.37
CA ARG A 229 11.58 16.20 -10.43
C ARG A 229 10.19 16.74 -10.76
N GLU A 230 9.22 15.85 -10.75
CA GLU A 230 7.84 16.17 -11.11
C GLU A 230 6.88 15.51 -10.14
N ARG A 231 5.89 16.28 -9.69
CA ARG A 231 4.74 15.81 -8.92
C ARG A 231 3.51 15.96 -9.78
N ASN A 232 2.70 14.93 -9.85
CA ASN A 232 1.55 14.89 -10.74
C ASN A 232 0.30 14.44 -9.98
N VAL A 233 -0.81 15.13 -10.21
CA VAL A 233 -2.15 14.66 -9.88
C VAL A 233 -2.85 14.25 -11.16
N PHE A 234 -3.75 13.30 -11.07
CA PHE A 234 -4.54 12.90 -12.21
C PHE A 234 -5.99 12.60 -11.83
N ILE A 235 -6.86 12.77 -12.82
CA ILE A 235 -8.22 12.27 -12.81
C ILE A 235 -8.40 11.41 -14.07
N GLY A 236 -9.11 10.30 -13.97
CA GLY A 236 -9.27 9.41 -15.10
C GLY A 236 -10.49 8.51 -15.00
N VAL A 237 -10.75 7.82 -16.10
CA VAL A 237 -11.77 6.76 -16.17
C VAL A 237 -11.07 5.46 -16.45
N GLY A 238 -11.34 4.46 -15.61
CA GLY A 238 -10.76 3.13 -15.68
C GLY A 238 -11.81 2.04 -15.82
N LEU A 239 -11.31 0.81 -16.02
CA LEU A 239 -12.12 -0.40 -16.04
C LEU A 239 -12.06 -1.09 -14.68
N ASN A 240 -13.21 -1.49 -14.15
CA ASN A 240 -13.33 -2.35 -12.99
C ASN A 240 -12.90 -3.78 -13.35
N VAL A 241 -11.60 -4.05 -13.19
CA VAL A 241 -11.01 -5.35 -13.56
C VAL A 241 -11.56 -6.47 -12.68
N THR A 242 -11.80 -6.23 -11.39
CA THR A 242 -12.43 -7.20 -10.49
C THR A 242 -13.79 -7.65 -11.06
N LYS A 243 -14.63 -6.69 -11.42
CA LYS A 243 -15.94 -6.97 -12.00
C LYS A 243 -15.85 -7.64 -13.37
N LEU A 244 -14.92 -7.21 -14.20
CA LEU A 244 -14.71 -7.77 -15.54
C LEU A 244 -14.32 -9.26 -15.47
N LEU A 245 -13.50 -9.64 -14.51
CA LEU A 245 -13.00 -11.00 -14.35
C LEU A 245 -13.91 -11.89 -13.50
N SER A 246 -14.77 -11.32 -12.67
CA SER A 246 -15.59 -12.06 -11.70
C SER A 246 -16.44 -13.21 -12.31
N PRO A 247 -16.93 -13.17 -13.58
CA PRO A 247 -17.64 -14.31 -14.18
C PRO A 247 -16.73 -15.49 -14.51
N TYR A 248 -15.41 -15.29 -14.57
CA TYR A 248 -14.46 -16.29 -15.06
C TYR A 248 -13.53 -16.82 -13.97
N VAL A 249 -13.17 -15.96 -13.02
CA VAL A 249 -12.19 -16.29 -11.97
C VAL A 249 -12.47 -15.49 -10.70
N ASP A 250 -12.35 -16.17 -9.57
CA ASP A 250 -12.26 -15.46 -8.27
C ASP A 250 -10.86 -14.87 -8.12
N THR A 251 -10.78 -13.55 -8.17
CA THR A 251 -9.52 -12.81 -8.03
C THR A 251 -9.11 -12.62 -6.58
N GLY A 252 -9.86 -13.10 -5.60
CA GLY A 252 -9.62 -12.87 -4.17
C GLY A 252 -9.60 -11.39 -3.79
N GLY A 253 -10.17 -10.51 -4.65
CA GLY A 253 -10.21 -9.07 -4.42
C GLY A 253 -8.85 -8.35 -4.58
N VAL A 254 -7.82 -8.99 -5.16
CA VAL A 254 -6.47 -8.38 -5.30
C VAL A 254 -6.51 -7.04 -6.06
N PHE A 255 -7.40 -6.90 -7.04
CA PHE A 255 -7.53 -5.67 -7.82
C PHE A 255 -8.26 -4.54 -7.08
N ASN A 256 -8.69 -4.76 -5.85
CA ASN A 256 -9.14 -3.69 -4.96
C ASN A 256 -7.96 -2.95 -4.31
N TYR A 257 -6.76 -3.53 -4.36
CA TYR A 257 -5.51 -2.96 -3.82
C TYR A 257 -4.51 -2.61 -4.91
N VAL A 258 -4.53 -3.35 -6.02
CA VAL A 258 -3.57 -3.20 -7.12
C VAL A 258 -4.32 -2.79 -8.39
N GLN A 259 -3.94 -1.64 -8.93
CA GLN A 259 -4.42 -1.19 -10.24
C GLN A 259 -3.63 -1.87 -11.34
N VAL A 260 -4.34 -2.46 -12.29
CA VAL A 260 -3.71 -3.01 -13.50
C VAL A 260 -3.27 -1.84 -14.40
N PRO A 261 -1.99 -1.74 -14.77
CA PRO A 261 -1.52 -0.69 -15.65
C PRO A 261 -2.26 -0.69 -17.01
N TYR A 262 -2.39 0.48 -17.59
CA TYR A 262 -3.00 0.67 -18.93
C TYR A 262 -4.49 0.32 -19.03
N THR A 263 -5.20 0.15 -17.91
CA THR A 263 -6.66 -0.08 -17.89
C THR A 263 -7.46 1.20 -17.63
N SER A 264 -6.81 2.36 -17.68
CA SER A 264 -7.44 3.67 -17.50
C SER A 264 -6.92 4.70 -18.49
N ILE A 265 -7.75 5.71 -18.75
CA ILE A 265 -7.38 6.91 -19.49
C ILE A 265 -7.37 8.06 -18.47
N ASN A 266 -6.21 8.70 -18.33
CA ASN A 266 -5.97 9.72 -17.31
C ASN A 266 -5.66 11.07 -17.94
N LEU A 267 -6.15 12.12 -17.29
CA LEU A 267 -5.77 13.51 -17.51
C LEU A 267 -4.81 13.90 -16.39
N ASP A 268 -3.54 14.03 -16.73
CA ASP A 268 -2.47 14.34 -15.79
C ASP A 268 -2.23 15.85 -15.71
N ARG A 269 -2.05 16.36 -14.51
CA ARG A 269 -1.61 17.71 -14.25
C ARG A 269 -0.29 17.71 -13.47
N ASN A 270 0.76 18.18 -14.12
CA ASN A 270 2.04 18.40 -13.47
C ASN A 270 1.95 19.65 -12.57
N LEU A 271 2.29 19.49 -11.30
CA LEU A 271 2.23 20.54 -10.28
C LEU A 271 3.45 21.46 -10.30
N ASP A 272 4.52 21.07 -11.00
CA ASP A 272 5.82 21.75 -11.01
C ASP A 272 6.10 22.49 -12.32
N ARG A 273 5.28 22.28 -13.35
CA ARG A 273 5.32 23.05 -14.59
C ARG A 273 4.33 24.21 -14.51
N ARG A 274 4.84 25.41 -14.66
CA ARG A 274 4.04 26.63 -14.80
C ARG A 274 3.60 26.80 -16.24
#